data_85ce85458279ec25aa10d9d57e831786
#
_entry.id   85ce85458279ec25aa10d9d57e831786
#
_cell.length_a   1.000
_cell.length_b   1.000
_cell.length_c   1.000
_cell.angle_alpha   90.00
_cell.angle_beta   90.00
_cell.angle_gamma   90.00
#
_symmetry.space_group_name_H-M   'P 1'
#
loop_
_entity.id
_entity.type
_entity.pdbx_description
1 polymer ?
#
loop_
_entity_poly.entity_id
_entity_poly.type
_entity_poly.pdbx_seq_one_letter_code
_entity_poly.pdbx_strand_id
1 'polypeptide(L)'
;EANIGTRTIFRHFKDQETLQENLDIKLGEEFSKAFSKINKADRLEKRIENLSSILIKLYSKNKNIIRWSLRNIWRDKHLRKNMFSWNKILRNFVYSILPEIKDKKKPEREIIFECMSFIFFLRLNIVQRLGEDQIKEIFILNTKKYLS
;
A
#
# COMPACT_ATOMS: atom_id res chain seq x y z
N GLU A 1 11.01 -17.38 15.46
CA GLU A 1 10.11 -16.20 15.51
C GLU A 1 10.23 -15.59 16.90
N ALA A 2 11.01 -14.50 17.00
CA ALA A 2 11.15 -13.79 18.27
C ALA A 2 9.85 -13.04 18.53
N ASN A 3 9.08 -13.52 19.48
CA ASN A 3 7.93 -12.83 20.04
C ASN A 3 8.42 -11.66 20.90
N ILE A 4 8.89 -10.59 20.23
CA ILE A 4 9.35 -9.38 20.89
C ILE A 4 8.10 -8.68 21.42
N GLY A 5 7.90 -8.81 22.73
CA GLY A 5 6.74 -8.17 23.37
C GLY A 5 6.76 -6.65 23.18
N THR A 6 5.59 -6.06 23.05
CA THR A 6 5.37 -4.62 22.86
C THR A 6 6.22 -3.76 23.83
N ARG A 7 6.40 -4.22 25.07
CA ARG A 7 7.22 -3.58 26.10
C ARG A 7 8.71 -3.52 25.75
N THR A 8 9.24 -4.51 25.03
CA THR A 8 10.64 -4.55 24.60
C THR A 8 10.89 -3.59 23.44
N ILE A 9 9.92 -3.41 22.56
CA ILE A 9 9.96 -2.43 21.46
C ILE A 9 10.03 -1.01 22.05
N PHE A 10 9.13 -0.68 22.98
CA PHE A 10 9.12 0.66 23.61
C PHE A 10 10.38 0.98 24.43
N ARG A 11 11.09 -0.03 24.92
CA ARG A 11 12.36 0.19 25.64
C ARG A 11 13.52 0.58 24.74
N HIS A 12 13.48 0.24 23.44
CA HIS A 12 14.52 0.57 22.47
C HIS A 12 14.29 1.91 21.77
N PHE A 13 13.11 2.48 21.86
CA PHE A 13 12.79 3.78 21.29
C PHE A 13 12.40 4.74 22.40
N LYS A 14 12.98 5.96 22.39
CA LYS A 14 12.78 6.97 23.44
C LYS A 14 11.30 7.37 23.61
N ASP A 15 10.53 7.24 22.51
CA ASP A 15 9.09 7.48 22.48
C ASP A 15 8.45 6.75 21.27
N GLN A 16 7.12 6.75 21.27
CA GLN A 16 6.32 6.11 20.24
C GLN A 16 6.47 6.82 18.88
N GLU A 17 6.72 8.11 18.88
CA GLU A 17 6.88 8.93 17.68
C GLU A 17 8.15 8.54 16.91
N THR A 18 9.29 8.42 17.61
CA THR A 18 10.56 7.97 17.01
C THR A 18 10.46 6.57 16.43
N LEU A 19 9.76 5.65 17.10
CA LEU A 19 9.51 4.30 16.56
C LEU A 19 8.74 4.38 15.25
N GLN A 20 7.72 5.21 15.21
CA GLN A 20 6.84 5.35 14.05
C GLN A 20 7.57 5.97 12.87
N GLU A 21 8.37 7.02 13.09
CA GLU A 21 9.20 7.62 12.05
C GLU A 21 10.17 6.61 11.43
N ASN A 22 10.83 5.79 12.25
CA ASN A 22 11.72 4.74 11.77
C ASN A 22 10.99 3.65 10.95
N LEU A 23 9.77 3.29 11.35
CA LEU A 23 8.93 2.35 10.60
C LEU A 23 8.51 2.94 9.26
N ASP A 24 8.14 4.21 9.22
CA ASP A 24 7.75 4.90 7.99
C ASP A 24 8.91 5.01 7.00
N ILE A 25 10.12 5.32 7.48
CA ILE A 25 11.32 5.34 6.65
C ILE A 25 11.57 3.96 6.03
N LYS A 26 11.59 2.90 6.83
CA LYS A 26 11.82 1.54 6.36
C LYS A 26 10.75 1.08 5.35
N LEU A 27 9.49 1.37 5.61
CA LEU A 27 8.42 1.08 4.67
C LEU A 27 8.61 1.85 3.37
N GLY A 28 8.96 3.13 3.43
CA GLY A 28 9.23 3.97 2.26
C GLY A 28 10.35 3.42 1.39
N GLU A 29 11.45 3.01 1.99
CA GLU A 29 12.57 2.37 1.29
C GLU A 29 12.16 1.05 0.63
N GLU A 30 11.39 0.22 1.34
CA GLU A 30 10.92 -1.06 0.82
C GLU A 30 9.99 -0.87 -0.38
N PHE A 31 9.03 0.05 -0.29
CA PHE A 31 8.12 0.36 -1.39
C PHE A 31 8.90 0.95 -2.58
N SER A 32 9.78 1.91 -2.34
CA SER A 32 10.61 2.51 -3.40
C SER A 32 11.42 1.46 -4.14
N LYS A 33 12.11 0.58 -3.42
CA LYS A 33 12.89 -0.53 -3.98
C LYS A 33 12.03 -1.53 -4.76
N ALA A 34 10.83 -1.80 -4.30
CA ALA A 34 9.93 -2.72 -4.99
C ALA A 34 9.40 -2.12 -6.29
N PHE A 35 8.97 -0.86 -6.27
CA PHE A 35 8.46 -0.17 -7.45
C PHE A 35 9.52 0.11 -8.51
N SER A 36 10.77 0.34 -8.11
CA SER A 36 11.88 0.54 -9.06
C SER A 36 12.17 -0.66 -9.98
N LYS A 37 11.65 -1.85 -9.62
CA LYS A 37 11.78 -3.07 -10.42
C LYS A 37 10.80 -3.14 -11.60
N ILE A 38 9.79 -2.27 -11.64
CA ILE A 38 8.82 -2.26 -12.73
C ILE A 38 9.41 -1.52 -13.93
N ASN A 39 9.52 -2.22 -15.05
CA ASN A 39 9.91 -1.59 -16.30
C ASN A 39 8.76 -0.74 -16.85
N LYS A 40 8.97 0.57 -16.86
CA LYS A 40 7.96 1.53 -17.33
C LYS A 40 7.76 1.51 -18.86
N ALA A 41 8.69 0.90 -19.59
CA ALA A 41 8.57 0.72 -21.05
C ALA A 41 7.73 -0.51 -21.42
N ASP A 42 7.37 -1.35 -20.47
CA ASP A 42 6.47 -2.48 -20.71
C ASP A 42 5.08 -2.00 -21.15
N ARG A 43 4.36 -2.85 -21.88
CA ARG A 43 2.96 -2.60 -22.24
C ARG A 43 2.10 -2.41 -20.99
N LEU A 44 1.01 -1.68 -21.13
CA LEU A 44 0.09 -1.31 -20.04
C LEU A 44 -0.33 -2.52 -19.19
N GLU A 45 -0.75 -3.61 -19.84
CA GLU A 45 -1.20 -4.83 -19.15
C GLU A 45 -0.10 -5.39 -18.23
N LYS A 46 1.15 -5.42 -18.73
CA LYS A 46 2.28 -5.94 -17.97
C LYS A 46 2.63 -5.05 -16.78
N ARG A 47 2.53 -3.72 -16.95
CA ARG A 47 2.73 -2.77 -15.85
C ARG A 47 1.66 -2.92 -14.78
N ILE A 48 0.39 -3.11 -15.16
CA ILE A 48 -0.72 -3.37 -14.23
C ILE A 48 -0.48 -4.67 -13.46
N GLU A 49 -0.10 -5.76 -14.12
CA GLU A 49 0.18 -7.05 -13.50
C GLU A 49 1.34 -6.96 -12.49
N ASN A 50 2.44 -6.32 -12.88
CA ASN A 50 3.62 -6.15 -12.04
C ASN A 50 3.30 -5.27 -10.81
N LEU A 51 2.59 -4.15 -11.02
CA LEU A 51 2.17 -3.26 -9.95
C LEU A 51 1.26 -3.99 -8.95
N SER A 52 0.24 -4.71 -9.43
CA SER A 52 -0.68 -5.48 -8.60
C SER A 52 0.06 -6.54 -7.77
N SER A 53 0.99 -7.27 -8.40
CA SER A 53 1.81 -8.28 -7.72
C SER A 53 2.68 -7.69 -6.61
N ILE A 54 3.29 -6.54 -6.86
CA ILE A 54 4.14 -5.85 -5.88
C ILE A 54 3.31 -5.33 -4.72
N LEU A 55 2.18 -4.67 -4.99
CA LEU A 55 1.30 -4.14 -3.95
C LEU A 55 0.82 -5.25 -3.01
N ILE A 56 0.35 -6.36 -3.55
CA ILE A 56 -0.14 -7.48 -2.74
C ILE A 56 0.97 -8.06 -1.85
N LYS A 57 2.17 -8.27 -2.38
CA LYS A 57 3.31 -8.75 -1.59
C LYS A 57 3.68 -7.78 -0.47
N LEU A 58 3.72 -6.48 -0.76
CA LEU A 58 4.03 -5.45 0.24
C LEU A 58 2.95 -5.38 1.32
N TYR A 59 1.68 -5.45 0.93
CA TYR A 59 0.55 -5.43 1.86
C TYR A 59 0.51 -6.67 2.74
N SER A 60 0.71 -7.85 2.19
CA SER A 60 0.77 -9.10 2.96
C SER A 60 1.91 -9.08 3.96
N LYS A 61 3.10 -8.70 3.53
CA LYS A 61 4.29 -8.65 4.39
C LYS A 61 4.12 -7.66 5.55
N ASN A 62 3.56 -6.49 5.26
CA ASN A 62 3.46 -5.39 6.24
C ASN A 62 2.07 -5.30 6.90
N LYS A 63 1.22 -6.30 6.71
CA LYS A 63 -0.18 -6.32 7.13
C LYS A 63 -0.39 -5.95 8.60
N ASN A 64 0.43 -6.48 9.49
CA ASN A 64 0.25 -6.25 10.93
C ASN A 64 0.58 -4.81 11.34
N ILE A 65 1.64 -4.22 10.79
CA ILE A 65 2.03 -2.82 11.06
C ILE A 65 0.94 -1.88 10.54
N ILE A 66 0.51 -2.08 9.30
CA ILE A 66 -0.50 -1.20 8.69
C ILE A 66 -1.85 -1.32 9.43
N ARG A 67 -2.26 -2.53 9.82
CA ARG A 67 -3.47 -2.74 10.63
C ARG A 67 -3.38 -2.04 11.99
N TRP A 68 -2.23 -2.11 12.64
CA TRP A 68 -2.01 -1.42 13.91
C TRP A 68 -2.15 0.10 13.73
N SER A 69 -1.53 0.67 12.70
CA SER A 69 -1.64 2.09 12.37
C SER A 69 -3.10 2.50 12.13
N LEU A 70 -3.84 1.74 11.34
CA LEU A 70 -5.27 2.01 11.07
C LEU A 70 -6.15 1.95 12.31
N ARG A 71 -5.88 1.06 13.27
CA ARG A 71 -6.64 0.99 14.53
C ARG A 71 -6.44 2.21 15.41
N ASN A 72 -5.25 2.81 15.36
CA ASN A 72 -4.86 3.92 16.23
C ASN A 72 -5.01 5.30 15.59
N ILE A 73 -5.31 5.37 14.29
CA ILE A 73 -5.37 6.61 13.53
C ILE A 73 -6.33 7.66 14.12
N TRP A 74 -7.43 7.22 14.73
CA TRP A 74 -8.43 8.11 15.32
C TRP A 74 -7.97 8.74 16.62
N ARG A 75 -7.02 8.11 17.31
CA ARG A 75 -6.49 8.55 18.61
C ARG A 75 -5.18 9.32 18.49
N ASP A 76 -4.48 9.17 17.35
CA ASP A 76 -3.14 9.70 17.16
C ASP A 76 -3.08 10.65 15.97
N LYS A 77 -2.76 11.93 16.26
CA LYS A 77 -2.63 12.98 15.24
C LYS A 77 -1.47 12.72 14.26
N HIS A 78 -0.37 12.16 14.75
CA HIS A 78 0.79 11.84 13.92
C HIS A 78 0.46 10.71 12.94
N LEU A 79 -0.21 9.66 13.40
CA LEU A 79 -0.68 8.57 12.53
C LEU A 79 -1.61 9.09 11.42
N ARG A 80 -2.52 10.02 11.73
CA ARG A 80 -3.37 10.65 10.70
C ARG A 80 -2.54 11.39 9.66
N LYS A 81 -1.59 12.23 10.08
CA LYS A 81 -0.70 12.98 9.19
C LYS A 81 0.09 12.03 8.30
N ASN A 82 0.65 10.98 8.87
CA ASN A 82 1.42 9.98 8.16
C ASN A 82 0.57 9.22 7.13
N MET A 83 -0.67 8.87 7.45
CA MET A 83 -1.57 8.24 6.50
C MET A 83 -1.81 9.10 5.25
N PHE A 84 -2.02 10.40 5.42
CA PHE A 84 -2.15 11.31 4.27
C PHE A 84 -0.88 11.38 3.43
N SER A 85 0.28 11.42 4.08
CA SER A 85 1.59 11.41 3.42
C SER A 85 1.81 10.12 2.65
N TRP A 86 1.52 8.97 3.26
CA TRP A 86 1.61 7.65 2.62
C TRP A 86 0.68 7.52 1.42
N ASN A 87 -0.56 7.99 1.53
CA ASN A 87 -1.50 7.98 0.41
C ASN A 87 -0.95 8.80 -0.78
N LYS A 88 -0.37 9.97 -0.50
CA LYS A 88 0.26 10.80 -1.53
C LYS A 88 1.47 10.11 -2.18
N ILE A 89 2.33 9.50 -1.38
CA ILE A 89 3.51 8.75 -1.84
C ILE A 89 3.07 7.59 -2.74
N LEU A 90 2.12 6.78 -2.29
CA LEU A 90 1.61 5.65 -3.07
C LEU A 90 1.00 6.10 -4.39
N ARG A 91 0.19 7.16 -4.39
CA ARG A 91 -0.37 7.74 -5.62
C ARG A 91 0.72 8.19 -6.59
N ASN A 92 1.77 8.83 -6.11
CA ASN A 92 2.89 9.25 -6.95
C ASN A 92 3.61 8.05 -7.59
N PHE A 93 3.83 6.97 -6.85
CA PHE A 93 4.38 5.73 -7.40
C PHE A 93 3.47 5.14 -8.46
N VAL A 94 2.17 5.00 -8.18
CA VAL A 94 1.19 4.49 -9.13
C VAL A 94 1.17 5.35 -10.40
N TYR A 95 1.12 6.68 -10.29
CA TYR A 95 1.18 7.60 -11.44
C TYR A 95 2.49 7.46 -12.25
N SER A 96 3.60 7.15 -11.59
CA SER A 96 4.87 6.97 -12.29
C SER A 96 4.92 5.69 -13.12
N ILE A 97 4.11 4.69 -12.77
CA ILE A 97 4.03 3.38 -13.44
C ILE A 97 2.88 3.35 -14.45
N LEU A 98 1.76 3.97 -14.09
CA LEU A 98 0.54 4.05 -14.89
C LEU A 98 0.17 5.53 -15.12
N PRO A 99 0.94 6.27 -15.94
CA PRO A 99 0.67 7.68 -16.22
C PRO A 99 -0.69 7.91 -16.89
N GLU A 100 -1.23 6.90 -17.55
CA GLU A 100 -2.55 6.91 -18.20
C GLU A 100 -3.71 7.25 -17.24
N ILE A 101 -3.51 7.03 -15.94
CA ILE A 101 -4.50 7.41 -14.93
C ILE A 101 -4.73 8.92 -14.90
N LYS A 102 -3.72 9.73 -15.25
CA LYS A 102 -3.82 11.19 -15.24
C LYS A 102 -4.86 11.73 -16.23
N ASP A 103 -5.07 11.01 -17.33
CA ASP A 103 -6.00 11.38 -18.39
C ASP A 103 -7.46 11.04 -18.06
N LYS A 104 -7.69 10.28 -16.99
CA LYS A 104 -9.03 9.89 -16.54
C LYS A 104 -9.69 10.98 -15.71
N LYS A 105 -11.03 11.01 -15.70
CA LYS A 105 -11.81 11.90 -14.84
C LYS A 105 -11.53 11.62 -13.36
N LYS A 106 -11.69 12.64 -12.51
CA LYS A 106 -11.41 12.51 -11.08
C LYS A 106 -12.10 11.30 -10.42
N PRO A 107 -13.41 11.02 -10.64
CA PRO A 107 -14.04 9.84 -10.03
C PRO A 107 -13.39 8.52 -10.44
N GLU A 108 -13.03 8.36 -11.71
CA GLU A 108 -12.37 7.16 -12.22
C GLU A 108 -10.99 6.96 -11.57
N ARG A 109 -10.23 8.05 -11.44
CA ARG A 109 -8.93 8.01 -10.73
C ARG A 109 -9.09 7.54 -9.28
N GLU A 110 -10.07 8.08 -8.56
CA GLU A 110 -10.32 7.69 -7.17
C GLU A 110 -10.71 6.21 -7.06
N ILE A 111 -11.53 5.69 -7.99
CA ILE A 111 -11.88 4.26 -8.01
C ILE A 111 -10.63 3.40 -8.24
N ILE A 112 -9.76 3.76 -9.18
CA ILE A 112 -8.53 3.02 -9.44
C ILE A 112 -7.65 2.97 -8.17
N PHE A 113 -7.46 4.12 -7.51
CA PHE A 113 -6.66 4.16 -6.29
C PHE A 113 -7.29 3.40 -5.13
N GLU A 114 -8.61 3.46 -4.98
CA GLU A 114 -9.31 2.69 -3.95
C GLU A 114 -9.14 1.19 -4.18
N CYS A 115 -9.31 0.72 -5.42
CA CYS A 115 -9.11 -0.68 -5.79
C CYS A 115 -7.66 -1.18 -5.59
N MET A 116 -6.69 -0.29 -5.48
CA MET A 116 -5.28 -0.62 -5.19
C MET A 116 -4.90 -0.35 -3.72
N SER A 117 -5.84 0.10 -2.90
CA SER A 117 -5.57 0.49 -1.52
C SER A 117 -5.35 -0.72 -0.61
N PHE A 118 -4.61 -0.49 0.49
CA PHE A 118 -4.47 -1.50 1.54
C PHE A 118 -5.80 -1.85 2.20
N ILE A 119 -6.71 -0.89 2.34
CA ILE A 119 -8.03 -1.10 2.95
C ILE A 119 -8.84 -2.05 2.08
N PHE A 120 -8.82 -1.88 0.77
CA PHE A 120 -9.50 -2.78 -0.16
C PHE A 120 -8.88 -4.18 -0.12
N PHE A 121 -7.56 -4.30 -0.16
CA PHE A 121 -6.85 -5.57 0.05
C PHE A 121 -7.29 -6.25 1.36
N LEU A 122 -7.29 -5.51 2.46
CA LEU A 122 -7.63 -6.04 3.77
C LEU A 122 -9.08 -6.57 3.81
N ARG A 123 -10.02 -5.84 3.21
CA ARG A 123 -11.41 -6.26 3.09
C ARG A 123 -11.54 -7.57 2.31
N LEU A 124 -10.90 -7.67 1.15
CA LEU A 124 -10.92 -8.90 0.34
C LEU A 124 -10.30 -10.08 1.10
N ASN A 125 -9.16 -9.85 1.75
CA ASN A 125 -8.42 -10.91 2.44
C ASN A 125 -9.12 -11.38 3.74
N ILE A 126 -9.63 -10.46 4.57
CA ILE A 126 -10.19 -10.81 5.90
C ILE A 126 -11.68 -11.07 5.82
N VAL A 127 -12.44 -10.18 5.17
CA VAL A 127 -13.91 -10.27 5.17
C VAL A 127 -14.39 -11.29 4.16
N GLN A 128 -13.84 -11.25 2.94
CA GLN A 128 -14.22 -12.17 1.87
C GLN A 128 -13.36 -13.43 1.83
N ARG A 129 -12.31 -13.53 2.67
CA ARG A 129 -11.42 -14.68 2.80
C ARG A 129 -10.74 -15.11 1.50
N LEU A 130 -10.44 -14.15 0.62
CA LEU A 130 -9.77 -14.42 -0.64
C LEU A 130 -8.26 -14.57 -0.44
N GLY A 131 -7.66 -15.46 -1.22
CA GLY A 131 -6.21 -15.62 -1.32
C GLY A 131 -5.55 -14.50 -2.14
N GLU A 132 -4.21 -14.39 -2.03
CA GLU A 132 -3.45 -13.33 -2.70
C GLU A 132 -3.62 -13.33 -4.23
N ASP A 133 -3.66 -14.51 -4.85
CA ASP A 133 -3.84 -14.62 -6.30
C ASP A 133 -5.21 -14.12 -6.76
N GLN A 134 -6.27 -14.45 -6.03
CA GLN A 134 -7.62 -13.95 -6.31
C GLN A 134 -7.71 -12.43 -6.14
N ILE A 135 -7.08 -11.90 -5.10
CA ILE A 135 -7.04 -10.45 -4.86
C ILE A 135 -6.26 -9.75 -5.97
N LYS A 136 -5.15 -10.35 -6.41
CA LYS A 136 -4.36 -9.84 -7.54
C LYS A 136 -5.18 -9.77 -8.82
N GLU A 137 -5.95 -10.81 -9.14
CA GLU A 137 -6.85 -10.80 -10.29
C GLU A 137 -7.88 -9.66 -10.20
N ILE A 138 -8.47 -9.43 -9.02
CA ILE A 138 -9.41 -8.34 -8.79
C ILE A 138 -8.75 -6.98 -9.02
N PHE A 139 -7.53 -6.77 -8.52
CA PHE A 139 -6.76 -5.53 -8.76
C PHE A 139 -6.54 -5.32 -10.25
N ILE A 140 -6.11 -6.36 -10.98
CA ILE A 140 -5.85 -6.30 -12.42
C ILE A 140 -7.14 -5.98 -13.18
N LEU A 141 -8.21 -6.71 -12.92
CA LEU A 141 -9.49 -6.54 -13.62
C LEU A 141 -10.07 -5.13 -13.44
N ASN A 142 -10.10 -4.63 -12.19
CA ASN A 142 -10.59 -3.29 -11.92
C ASN A 142 -9.74 -2.21 -12.58
N THR A 143 -8.41 -2.35 -12.53
CA THR A 143 -7.52 -1.36 -13.13
C THR A 143 -7.66 -1.36 -14.66
N LYS A 144 -7.68 -2.52 -15.29
CA LYS A 144 -7.87 -2.66 -16.75
C LYS A 144 -9.19 -2.04 -17.19
N LYS A 145 -10.28 -2.28 -16.46
CA LYS A 145 -11.61 -1.75 -16.78
C LYS A 145 -11.64 -0.23 -16.95
N TYR A 146 -10.85 0.49 -16.18
CA TYR A 146 -10.82 1.96 -16.20
C TYR A 146 -9.69 2.53 -17.06
N LEU A 147 -8.67 1.74 -17.42
CA LEU A 147 -7.53 2.21 -18.22
C LEU A 147 -7.59 1.78 -19.69
N SER A 148 -8.45 0.81 -20.00
CA SER A 148 -8.68 0.36 -21.40
C SER A 148 -9.41 1.38 -22.24
#